data_5a1d5070b317b5b77067afc0b403b736
#
_entry.id   5a1d5070b317b5b77067afc0b403b736
#
_cell.length_a   1.000
_cell.length_b   1.000
_cell.length_c   1.000
_cell.angle_alpha   90.00
_cell.angle_beta   90.00
_cell.angle_gamma   90.00
#
_symmetry.space_group_name_H-M   'P 1'
#
loop_
_entity.id
_entity.type
_entity.pdbx_description
1 polymer ?
#
loop_
_entity_poly.entity_id
_entity_poly.type
_entity_poly.pdbx_seq_one_letter_code
_entity_poly.pdbx_strand_id
1 'polypeptide(L)'
;MCIRDSHQTQGFPLLLVRSQENRDYLTFIAQAAQRVMADSTTLFGGDYHIMADNVTLQPPSDPQRPFTSQGGIHFAEWTEMEQLFGCVRQYKDRIQLEPGLIHRANGGTLVLSLRSLMTQPILWLRLKKCIEQGYVEWTSQDERRPLPVSIPPLPLSLKLVLCGDREALADFQELDPEAHEMAIYTEFEENIQILDEDDMLAWCRWNVELAQQAGLPLPEEDFWPELIKEGVRYSGDQDTLPLCPRWLQRQMRESALMGDELNAEALRDALEARLWRENYLNERMRDEILLRQILIETEGEVVGQINGLSVVEYPGHPRAWGDPSRISCVVHPGDGEFMDIERKAELGGNIHAKGMMIMQAYLTAELELDQQLPFSASMVFEQSYSEVDGDSASLAELCALISALANQPINQQIAVTGSVDQFGNVQPVGGLNEKIEGFFDICHQRELTGQQGVIIPACNVRHLSLNQAVISAVEQGRFHIWAIDQAEEALPLLTGKIWSTEDGLGDCLLNTIQERISLFNQPDGPQRPWALRWLNWFNHR
;
A
#
# COMPACT_ATOMS: atom_id res chain seq x y z
N MET A 1 -0.91 -15.54 21.42
CA MET A 1 -2.13 -15.52 22.25
C MET A 1 -3.29 -16.18 21.52
N CYS A 2 -3.73 -15.71 20.36
CA CYS A 2 -4.89 -16.27 19.64
C CYS A 2 -4.82 -17.77 19.30
N ILE A 3 -3.67 -18.28 18.84
CA ILE A 3 -3.50 -19.72 18.58
C ILE A 3 -3.63 -20.54 19.88
N ARG A 4 -3.12 -20.02 21.01
CA ARG A 4 -3.26 -20.66 22.31
C ARG A 4 -4.71 -20.68 22.78
N ASP A 5 -5.43 -19.59 22.56
CA ASP A 5 -6.83 -19.45 22.96
C ASP A 5 -7.73 -20.38 22.13
N SER A 6 -7.49 -20.55 20.82
CA SER A 6 -8.22 -21.50 19.97
C SER A 6 -8.03 -22.96 20.42
N HIS A 7 -6.91 -23.28 21.10
CA HIS A 7 -6.67 -24.61 21.65
C HIS A 7 -7.44 -24.88 22.95
N GLN A 8 -7.93 -23.84 23.64
CA GLN A 8 -8.58 -23.95 24.97
C GLN A 8 -10.11 -23.78 24.90
N THR A 9 -10.68 -23.30 23.80
CA THR A 9 -12.13 -23.08 23.67
C THR A 9 -12.88 -24.37 23.39
N GLN A 10 -13.95 -24.60 24.18
CA GLN A 10 -14.98 -25.62 23.91
C GLN A 10 -15.99 -25.02 22.89
N GLY A 11 -15.64 -24.98 21.61
CA GLY A 11 -16.51 -24.47 20.56
C GLY A 11 -16.13 -25.06 19.20
N PHE A 12 -16.68 -24.53 18.12
CA PHE A 12 -16.29 -24.92 16.78
C PHE A 12 -14.81 -24.59 16.59
N PRO A 13 -13.95 -25.59 16.31
CA PRO A 13 -12.49 -25.43 16.41
C PRO A 13 -11.90 -24.76 15.14
N LEU A 14 -12.35 -23.54 14.86
CA LEU A 14 -11.96 -22.77 13.68
C LEU A 14 -11.24 -21.47 14.09
N LEU A 15 -10.05 -21.28 13.55
CA LEU A 15 -9.30 -20.02 13.59
C LEU A 15 -9.18 -19.46 12.18
N LEU A 16 -9.62 -18.23 11.98
CA LEU A 16 -9.41 -17.46 10.76
C LEU A 16 -8.20 -16.55 10.95
N VAL A 17 -7.24 -16.62 10.04
CA VAL A 17 -6.03 -15.80 10.08
C VAL A 17 -5.97 -14.96 8.81
N ARG A 18 -6.05 -13.64 8.97
CA ARG A 18 -5.74 -12.75 7.85
C ARG A 18 -4.24 -12.78 7.59
N SER A 19 -3.85 -13.33 6.47
CA SER A 19 -2.47 -13.41 6.00
C SER A 19 -2.43 -13.62 4.49
N GLN A 20 -1.24 -13.52 3.91
CA GLN A 20 -1.04 -14.05 2.55
C GLN A 20 -1.15 -15.57 2.56
N GLU A 21 -1.69 -16.15 1.47
CA GLU A 21 -2.00 -17.58 1.36
C GLU A 21 -0.88 -18.36 0.66
N ASN A 22 0.35 -18.03 0.94
CA ASN A 22 1.49 -18.73 0.35
C ASN A 22 2.17 -19.65 1.38
N ARG A 23 3.01 -20.55 0.85
CA ARG A 23 3.68 -21.57 1.66
C ARG A 23 4.47 -21.01 2.84
N ASP A 24 5.10 -19.84 2.67
CA ASP A 24 5.94 -19.24 3.70
C ASP A 24 5.09 -18.87 4.93
N TYR A 25 3.99 -18.14 4.72
CA TYR A 25 3.08 -17.77 5.81
C TYR A 25 2.43 -18.98 6.47
N LEU A 26 1.96 -19.97 5.67
CA LEU A 26 1.36 -21.19 6.21
C LEU A 26 2.38 -21.98 7.05
N THR A 27 3.65 -22.02 6.63
CA THR A 27 4.74 -22.66 7.38
C THR A 27 4.97 -21.97 8.71
N PHE A 28 5.05 -20.63 8.74
CA PHE A 28 5.23 -19.86 9.98
C PHE A 28 4.06 -20.02 10.94
N ILE A 29 2.84 -19.96 10.44
CA ILE A 29 1.64 -20.17 11.25
C ILE A 29 1.63 -21.59 11.84
N ALA A 30 1.99 -22.61 11.03
CA ALA A 30 2.12 -23.99 11.49
C ALA A 30 3.21 -24.14 12.55
N GLN A 31 4.40 -23.53 12.37
CA GLN A 31 5.48 -23.53 13.35
C GLN A 31 5.09 -22.81 14.65
N ALA A 32 4.41 -21.67 14.55
CA ALA A 32 3.89 -20.95 15.71
C ALA A 32 2.88 -21.80 16.49
N ALA A 33 1.98 -22.48 15.77
CA ALA A 33 1.04 -23.42 16.38
C ALA A 33 1.76 -24.59 17.06
N GLN A 34 2.82 -25.14 16.46
CA GLN A 34 3.62 -26.22 17.05
C GLN A 34 4.28 -25.82 18.38
N ARG A 35 4.78 -24.58 18.49
CA ARG A 35 5.40 -24.06 19.72
C ARG A 35 4.40 -23.93 20.90
N VAL A 36 3.12 -23.83 20.58
CA VAL A 36 2.03 -23.66 21.60
C VAL A 36 1.38 -24.99 21.98
N MET A 37 1.48 -25.99 21.11
CA MET A 37 0.94 -27.33 21.40
C MET A 37 1.78 -28.05 22.42
N ALA A 38 1.10 -28.66 23.41
CA ALA A 38 1.77 -29.60 24.30
C ALA A 38 2.01 -30.94 23.60
N ASP A 39 3.13 -31.56 23.89
CA ASP A 39 3.40 -32.92 23.43
C ASP A 39 2.33 -33.87 23.98
N SER A 40 1.66 -34.58 23.08
CA SER A 40 0.65 -35.58 23.46
C SER A 40 1.15 -36.98 23.10
N THR A 41 0.99 -37.89 24.05
CA THR A 41 1.20 -39.33 23.82
C THR A 41 -0.08 -40.03 23.38
N THR A 42 -1.21 -39.29 23.34
CA THR A 42 -2.50 -39.84 22.96
C THR A 42 -2.55 -40.15 21.47
N LEU A 43 -3.03 -41.34 21.14
CA LEU A 43 -3.26 -41.74 19.77
C LEU A 43 -4.70 -41.44 19.37
N PHE A 44 -4.86 -40.89 18.16
CA PHE A 44 -6.13 -40.54 17.54
C PHE A 44 -6.35 -41.36 16.25
N GLY A 45 -7.62 -41.53 15.84
CA GLY A 45 -7.98 -42.27 14.65
C GLY A 45 -8.24 -43.74 14.93
N GLY A 46 -7.62 -44.63 14.15
CA GLY A 46 -7.77 -46.07 14.34
C GLY A 46 -7.04 -46.90 13.28
N ASP A 47 -7.05 -48.21 13.46
CA ASP A 47 -6.39 -49.16 12.56
C ASP A 47 -7.44 -49.91 11.72
N TYR A 48 -7.39 -49.72 10.38
CA TYR A 48 -8.27 -50.43 9.46
C TYR A 48 -7.68 -51.84 9.14
N HIS A 49 -8.50 -52.84 9.35
CA HIS A 49 -8.24 -54.23 8.95
C HIS A 49 -9.14 -54.62 7.78
N ILE A 50 -8.51 -54.92 6.65
CA ILE A 50 -9.19 -55.24 5.39
C ILE A 50 -9.07 -56.75 5.16
N MET A 51 -10.25 -57.45 5.16
CA MET A 51 -10.37 -58.88 4.88
C MET A 51 -11.35 -59.06 3.74
N ALA A 52 -10.87 -59.42 2.58
CA ALA A 52 -11.68 -59.70 1.38
C ALA A 52 -12.81 -58.64 1.18
N ASP A 53 -14.02 -58.96 1.64
CA ASP A 53 -15.22 -58.13 1.48
C ASP A 53 -15.63 -57.37 2.77
N ASN A 54 -14.79 -57.36 3.78
CA ASN A 54 -15.10 -56.73 5.05
C ASN A 54 -13.95 -55.83 5.53
N VAL A 55 -14.32 -54.60 5.94
CA VAL A 55 -13.38 -53.64 6.54
C VAL A 55 -13.83 -53.38 7.97
N THR A 56 -12.93 -53.61 8.92
CA THR A 56 -13.17 -53.29 10.35
C THR A 56 -12.22 -52.24 10.84
N LEU A 57 -12.67 -51.42 11.79
CA LEU A 57 -11.89 -50.40 12.44
C LEU A 57 -11.59 -50.84 13.87
N GLN A 58 -10.34 -50.83 14.28
CA GLN A 58 -9.89 -51.09 15.66
C GLN A 58 -9.37 -49.79 16.29
N PRO A 59 -9.29 -49.70 17.62
CA PRO A 59 -8.65 -48.59 18.30
C PRO A 59 -7.21 -48.39 17.83
N PRO A 60 -6.70 -47.15 17.82
CA PRO A 60 -5.33 -46.87 17.37
C PRO A 60 -4.32 -47.54 18.29
N SER A 61 -3.33 -48.25 17.70
CA SER A 61 -2.36 -49.03 18.44
C SER A 61 -0.90 -48.65 18.19
N ASP A 62 -0.61 -48.12 17.01
CA ASP A 62 0.75 -47.80 16.59
C ASP A 62 0.76 -46.49 15.77
N PRO A 63 1.52 -45.46 16.18
CA PRO A 63 1.60 -44.17 15.50
C PRO A 63 2.11 -44.28 14.05
N GLN A 64 2.77 -45.38 13.65
CA GLN A 64 3.21 -45.59 12.29
C GLN A 64 2.12 -46.07 11.33
N ARG A 65 0.93 -46.42 11.85
CA ARG A 65 -0.21 -46.84 11.03
C ARG A 65 -0.80 -45.66 10.24
N PRO A 66 -1.24 -45.88 8.98
CA PRO A 66 -1.65 -44.82 8.06
C PRO A 66 -2.81 -43.93 8.58
N PHE A 67 -3.69 -44.46 9.44
CA PHE A 67 -4.87 -43.78 9.96
C PHE A 67 -4.78 -43.49 11.47
N THR A 68 -3.61 -43.68 12.05
CA THR A 68 -3.30 -43.32 13.44
C THR A 68 -2.42 -42.10 13.47
N SER A 69 -2.74 -41.13 14.31
CA SER A 69 -1.99 -39.87 14.48
C SER A 69 -1.73 -39.58 15.96
N GLN A 70 -0.66 -38.88 16.26
CA GLN A 70 -0.35 -38.34 17.59
C GLN A 70 -0.75 -36.86 17.75
N GLY A 71 -1.51 -36.31 16.81
CA GLY A 71 -1.97 -34.94 16.90
C GLY A 71 -0.91 -33.91 16.47
N GLY A 72 -0.31 -34.08 15.32
CA GLY A 72 0.64 -33.13 14.74
C GLY A 72 -0.03 -31.93 14.04
N ILE A 73 0.81 -31.02 13.57
CA ILE A 73 0.38 -29.92 12.73
C ILE A 73 0.72 -30.21 11.27
N HIS A 74 -0.27 -30.04 10.42
CA HIS A 74 -0.12 -30.19 8.98
C HIS A 74 -0.64 -28.93 8.29
N PHE A 75 -0.03 -28.58 7.16
CA PHE A 75 -0.49 -27.45 6.36
C PHE A 75 -0.48 -27.78 4.87
N ALA A 76 -1.35 -27.11 4.12
CA ALA A 76 -1.36 -27.19 2.67
C ALA A 76 -1.78 -25.85 2.06
N GLU A 77 -0.99 -25.38 1.11
CA GLU A 77 -1.28 -24.21 0.27
C GLU A 77 -2.36 -24.52 -0.77
N TRP A 78 -2.31 -25.73 -1.30
CA TRP A 78 -3.30 -26.27 -2.25
C TRP A 78 -3.77 -27.65 -1.82
N THR A 79 -5.04 -27.90 -1.94
CA THR A 79 -5.60 -29.22 -1.62
C THR A 79 -6.81 -29.56 -2.52
N GLU A 80 -6.91 -30.82 -2.86
CA GLU A 80 -8.01 -31.39 -3.63
C GLU A 80 -8.72 -32.46 -2.80
N MET A 81 -9.86 -32.96 -3.31
CA MET A 81 -10.74 -33.89 -2.60
C MET A 81 -9.97 -35.13 -2.07
N GLU A 82 -9.18 -35.79 -2.92
CA GLU A 82 -8.42 -36.98 -2.51
C GLU A 82 -7.29 -36.66 -1.53
N GLN A 83 -6.63 -35.53 -1.74
CA GLN A 83 -5.55 -35.09 -0.85
C GLN A 83 -6.05 -34.74 0.54
N LEU A 84 -7.24 -34.13 0.62
CA LEU A 84 -7.83 -33.72 1.89
C LEU A 84 -8.49 -34.90 2.61
N PHE A 85 -9.36 -35.66 1.93
CA PHE A 85 -10.21 -36.69 2.52
C PHE A 85 -9.74 -38.12 2.30
N GLY A 86 -8.61 -38.29 1.58
CA GLY A 86 -8.17 -39.62 1.18
C GLY A 86 -9.02 -40.25 0.09
N CYS A 87 -8.67 -41.45 -0.31
CA CYS A 87 -9.40 -42.19 -1.33
C CYS A 87 -9.38 -43.70 -1.08
N VAL A 88 -10.34 -44.38 -1.74
CA VAL A 88 -10.42 -45.83 -1.78
C VAL A 88 -10.02 -46.31 -3.16
N ARG A 89 -8.96 -47.11 -3.23
CA ARG A 89 -8.47 -47.72 -4.49
C ARG A 89 -8.79 -49.21 -4.51
N GLN A 90 -9.22 -49.71 -5.67
CA GLN A 90 -9.45 -51.13 -5.88
C GLN A 90 -8.50 -51.64 -6.96
N TYR A 91 -7.72 -52.63 -6.62
CA TYR A 91 -6.84 -53.34 -7.53
C TYR A 91 -7.25 -54.82 -7.60
N LYS A 92 -7.98 -55.18 -8.64
CA LYS A 92 -8.65 -56.52 -8.76
C LYS A 92 -9.48 -56.81 -7.51
N ASP A 93 -9.07 -57.72 -6.67
CA ASP A 93 -9.80 -58.17 -5.46
C ASP A 93 -9.18 -57.54 -4.17
N ARG A 94 -8.30 -56.56 -4.28
CA ARG A 94 -7.72 -55.88 -3.14
C ARG A 94 -8.17 -54.44 -3.02
N ILE A 95 -8.63 -54.07 -1.83
CA ILE A 95 -8.98 -52.70 -1.47
C ILE A 95 -7.80 -52.08 -0.72
N GLN A 96 -7.49 -50.88 -1.10
CA GLN A 96 -6.48 -50.07 -0.45
C GLN A 96 -7.10 -48.72 -0.04
N LEU A 97 -6.93 -48.34 1.22
CA LEU A 97 -7.32 -47.05 1.77
C LEU A 97 -6.10 -46.15 1.81
N GLU A 98 -6.22 -44.95 1.22
CA GLU A 98 -5.16 -43.94 1.25
C GLU A 98 -5.58 -42.78 2.16
N PRO A 99 -4.78 -42.44 3.19
CA PRO A 99 -5.11 -41.35 4.11
C PRO A 99 -4.92 -39.97 3.46
N GLY A 100 -5.89 -39.09 3.67
CA GLY A 100 -5.77 -37.67 3.35
C GLY A 100 -5.21 -36.84 4.52
N LEU A 101 -5.11 -35.53 4.30
CA LEU A 101 -4.59 -34.60 5.29
C LEU A 101 -5.36 -34.61 6.62
N ILE A 102 -6.71 -34.72 6.56
CA ILE A 102 -7.54 -34.78 7.78
C ILE A 102 -7.22 -35.99 8.66
N HIS A 103 -6.82 -37.11 8.04
CA HIS A 103 -6.44 -38.31 8.79
C HIS A 103 -5.10 -38.13 9.46
N ARG A 104 -4.13 -37.50 8.78
CA ARG A 104 -2.77 -37.24 9.30
C ARG A 104 -2.79 -36.19 10.40
N ALA A 105 -3.67 -35.18 10.26
CA ALA A 105 -3.82 -34.09 11.22
C ALA A 105 -4.75 -34.43 12.39
N ASN A 106 -5.32 -35.65 12.44
CA ASN A 106 -6.27 -36.06 13.46
C ASN A 106 -5.66 -35.95 14.87
N GLY A 107 -6.40 -35.38 15.79
CA GLY A 107 -5.93 -35.03 17.15
C GLY A 107 -5.11 -33.74 17.22
N GLY A 108 -4.82 -33.12 16.09
CA GLY A 108 -3.98 -31.94 15.97
C GLY A 108 -4.63 -30.77 15.23
N THR A 109 -3.82 -30.10 14.46
CA THR A 109 -4.25 -28.87 13.73
C THR A 109 -3.93 -28.98 12.24
N LEU A 110 -4.88 -28.59 11.42
CA LEU A 110 -4.74 -28.47 9.98
C LEU A 110 -4.79 -27.01 9.56
N VAL A 111 -3.75 -26.52 8.91
CA VAL A 111 -3.64 -25.15 8.40
C VAL A 111 -3.83 -25.16 6.88
N LEU A 112 -4.83 -24.47 6.38
CA LEU A 112 -5.17 -24.46 4.95
C LEU A 112 -5.27 -23.04 4.41
N SER A 113 -4.94 -22.89 3.11
CA SER A 113 -5.30 -21.72 2.33
C SER A 113 -6.83 -21.69 2.14
N LEU A 114 -7.43 -20.55 2.46
CA LEU A 114 -8.87 -20.35 2.30
C LEU A 114 -9.25 -20.30 0.81
N ARG A 115 -8.45 -19.65 -0.02
CA ARG A 115 -8.65 -19.59 -1.46
C ARG A 115 -8.67 -20.97 -2.11
N SER A 116 -7.82 -21.88 -1.64
CA SER A 116 -7.82 -23.28 -2.11
C SER A 116 -9.15 -24.01 -1.81
N LEU A 117 -9.76 -23.75 -0.66
CA LEU A 117 -11.08 -24.30 -0.31
C LEU A 117 -12.22 -23.64 -1.11
N MET A 118 -12.10 -22.34 -1.35
CA MET A 118 -13.13 -21.56 -2.06
C MET A 118 -13.22 -21.91 -3.55
N THR A 119 -12.13 -22.38 -4.17
CA THR A 119 -12.18 -22.88 -5.56
C THR A 119 -13.10 -24.08 -5.75
N GLN A 120 -13.31 -24.85 -4.68
CA GLN A 120 -14.23 -26.00 -4.64
C GLN A 120 -15.04 -25.96 -3.35
N PRO A 121 -16.15 -25.21 -3.28
CA PRO A 121 -16.92 -25.04 -2.04
C PRO A 121 -17.37 -26.34 -1.37
N ILE A 122 -17.50 -27.43 -2.12
CA ILE A 122 -17.83 -28.75 -1.60
C ILE A 122 -16.74 -29.28 -0.62
N LEU A 123 -15.47 -28.86 -0.79
CA LEU A 123 -14.41 -29.21 0.16
C LEU A 123 -14.70 -28.64 1.54
N TRP A 124 -15.10 -27.36 1.58
CA TRP A 124 -15.46 -26.71 2.83
C TRP A 124 -16.67 -27.37 3.48
N LEU A 125 -17.77 -27.53 2.75
CA LEU A 125 -19.00 -28.11 3.28
C LEU A 125 -18.77 -29.51 3.86
N ARG A 126 -17.97 -30.33 3.19
CA ARG A 126 -17.62 -31.66 3.66
C ARG A 126 -16.70 -31.62 4.87
N LEU A 127 -15.70 -30.73 4.89
CA LEU A 127 -14.77 -30.56 6.00
C LEU A 127 -15.50 -30.09 7.25
N LYS A 128 -16.38 -29.08 7.13
CA LYS A 128 -17.25 -28.61 8.21
C LYS A 128 -18.07 -29.74 8.79
N LYS A 129 -18.76 -30.51 7.94
CA LYS A 129 -19.55 -31.67 8.35
C LYS A 129 -18.71 -32.70 9.12
N CYS A 130 -17.52 -33.05 8.66
CA CYS A 130 -16.64 -34.00 9.35
C CYS A 130 -16.23 -33.49 10.74
N ILE A 131 -15.92 -32.20 10.87
CA ILE A 131 -15.53 -31.58 12.15
C ILE A 131 -16.71 -31.56 13.12
N GLU A 132 -17.90 -31.15 12.68
CA GLU A 132 -19.12 -31.08 13.48
C GLU A 132 -19.57 -32.46 13.99
N GLN A 133 -19.47 -33.47 13.13
CA GLN A 133 -19.87 -34.82 13.46
C GLN A 133 -18.83 -35.58 14.29
N GLY A 134 -17.56 -35.14 14.26
CA GLY A 134 -16.46 -35.80 14.96
C GLY A 134 -16.01 -37.12 14.32
N TYR A 135 -16.31 -37.34 13.04
CA TYR A 135 -15.84 -38.49 12.27
C TYR A 135 -15.77 -38.20 10.77
N VAL A 136 -14.95 -39.00 10.06
CA VAL A 136 -14.78 -38.94 8.60
C VAL A 136 -15.45 -40.17 7.98
N GLU A 137 -16.43 -39.93 7.10
CA GLU A 137 -17.07 -40.96 6.29
C GLU A 137 -16.32 -41.15 4.97
N TRP A 138 -16.19 -42.39 4.56
CA TRP A 138 -15.69 -42.73 3.23
C TRP A 138 -16.83 -42.59 2.22
N THR A 139 -16.58 -41.80 1.17
CA THR A 139 -17.56 -41.59 0.09
C THR A 139 -16.90 -41.81 -1.25
N SER A 140 -17.64 -42.35 -2.20
CA SER A 140 -17.19 -42.39 -3.59
C SER A 140 -17.19 -40.99 -4.18
N GLN A 141 -16.21 -40.68 -4.99
CA GLN A 141 -16.16 -39.41 -5.74
C GLN A 141 -17.02 -39.45 -7.00
N ASP A 142 -17.33 -40.65 -7.49
CA ASP A 142 -18.22 -40.88 -8.62
C ASP A 142 -19.47 -41.64 -8.12
N GLU A 143 -20.60 -40.98 -8.11
CA GLU A 143 -21.88 -41.60 -7.71
C GLU A 143 -22.24 -42.86 -8.53
N ARG A 144 -21.71 -42.96 -9.75
CA ARG A 144 -21.91 -44.10 -10.63
C ARG A 144 -21.08 -45.33 -10.22
N ARG A 145 -20.09 -45.11 -9.33
CA ARG A 145 -19.18 -46.14 -8.82
C ARG A 145 -19.23 -46.17 -7.31
N PRO A 146 -20.21 -46.82 -6.71
CA PRO A 146 -20.30 -46.93 -5.27
C PRO A 146 -19.04 -47.58 -4.69
N LEU A 147 -18.78 -47.36 -3.41
CA LEU A 147 -17.69 -48.03 -2.70
C LEU A 147 -17.85 -49.55 -2.82
N PRO A 148 -16.77 -50.30 -3.04
CA PRO A 148 -16.83 -51.75 -3.23
C PRO A 148 -17.29 -52.50 -1.97
N VAL A 149 -17.09 -51.89 -0.80
CA VAL A 149 -17.49 -52.42 0.52
C VAL A 149 -17.89 -51.28 1.44
N SER A 150 -18.63 -51.60 2.50
CA SER A 150 -18.90 -50.66 3.59
C SER A 150 -17.65 -50.47 4.45
N ILE A 151 -17.25 -49.22 4.65
CA ILE A 151 -16.06 -48.88 5.43
C ILE A 151 -16.53 -48.10 6.66
N PRO A 152 -16.18 -48.52 7.87
CA PRO A 152 -16.50 -47.79 9.11
C PRO A 152 -15.93 -46.36 9.09
N PRO A 153 -16.68 -45.35 9.60
CA PRO A 153 -16.17 -44.00 9.69
C PRO A 153 -15.02 -43.92 10.71
N LEU A 154 -14.04 -43.03 10.43
CA LEU A 154 -12.91 -42.80 11.33
C LEU A 154 -13.24 -41.70 12.34
N PRO A 155 -13.06 -41.90 13.65
CA PRO A 155 -13.19 -40.83 14.64
C PRO A 155 -12.22 -39.69 14.35
N LEU A 156 -12.71 -38.44 14.37
CA LEU A 156 -11.96 -37.24 14.07
C LEU A 156 -12.04 -36.23 15.23
N SER A 157 -10.88 -35.73 15.62
CA SER A 157 -10.74 -34.55 16.50
C SER A 157 -9.75 -33.62 15.84
N LEU A 158 -10.24 -32.57 15.18
CA LEU A 158 -9.42 -31.71 14.35
C LEU A 158 -9.66 -30.24 14.70
N LYS A 159 -8.59 -29.48 14.83
CA LYS A 159 -8.60 -28.02 14.87
C LYS A 159 -8.23 -27.51 13.49
N LEU A 160 -8.93 -26.48 13.04
CA LEU A 160 -8.76 -25.91 11.70
C LEU A 160 -8.28 -24.47 11.79
N VAL A 161 -7.25 -24.16 11.01
CA VAL A 161 -6.76 -22.80 10.79
C VAL A 161 -6.91 -22.51 9.31
N LEU A 162 -7.71 -21.51 8.97
CA LEU A 162 -7.88 -21.03 7.60
C LEU A 162 -7.18 -19.70 7.44
N CYS A 163 -6.25 -19.64 6.50
CA CYS A 163 -5.48 -18.44 6.17
C CYS A 163 -6.01 -17.84 4.88
N GLY A 164 -6.29 -16.55 4.88
CA GLY A 164 -6.81 -15.84 3.72
C GLY A 164 -6.49 -14.35 3.76
N ASP A 165 -6.45 -13.70 2.60
CA ASP A 165 -6.45 -12.26 2.50
C ASP A 165 -7.86 -11.70 2.81
N ARG A 166 -8.01 -10.37 2.77
CA ARG A 166 -9.30 -9.73 3.10
C ARG A 166 -10.42 -10.14 2.14
N GLU A 167 -10.10 -10.32 0.87
CA GLU A 167 -11.05 -10.72 -0.16
C GLU A 167 -11.53 -12.15 0.08
N ALA A 168 -10.60 -13.09 0.26
CA ALA A 168 -10.93 -14.50 0.55
C ALA A 168 -11.73 -14.64 1.86
N LEU A 169 -11.44 -13.85 2.89
CA LEU A 169 -12.20 -13.84 4.13
C LEU A 169 -13.60 -13.26 3.97
N ALA A 170 -13.77 -12.24 3.13
CA ALA A 170 -15.08 -11.70 2.78
C ALA A 170 -15.92 -12.71 2.00
N ASP A 171 -15.33 -13.36 0.99
CA ASP A 171 -15.98 -14.43 0.22
C ASP A 171 -16.39 -15.61 1.13
N PHE A 172 -15.55 -15.95 2.11
CA PHE A 172 -15.88 -16.99 3.08
C PHE A 172 -17.04 -16.60 3.99
N GLN A 173 -17.09 -15.34 4.42
CA GLN A 173 -18.21 -14.81 5.20
C GLN A 173 -19.53 -14.89 4.41
N GLU A 174 -19.50 -14.65 3.12
CA GLU A 174 -20.68 -14.81 2.25
C GLU A 174 -21.07 -16.27 2.06
N LEU A 175 -20.09 -17.17 1.94
CA LEU A 175 -20.33 -18.60 1.74
C LEU A 175 -20.92 -19.26 3.00
N ASP A 176 -20.38 -18.96 4.17
CA ASP A 176 -20.78 -19.57 5.45
C ASP A 176 -20.72 -18.53 6.61
N PRO A 177 -21.75 -17.67 6.71
CA PRO A 177 -21.82 -16.64 7.74
C PRO A 177 -21.75 -17.21 9.17
N GLU A 178 -22.37 -18.37 9.39
CA GLU A 178 -22.42 -19.01 10.70
C GLU A 178 -21.02 -19.48 11.17
N ALA A 179 -20.29 -20.15 10.29
CA ALA A 179 -18.94 -20.60 10.60
C ALA A 179 -17.99 -19.40 10.80
N HIS A 180 -18.15 -18.34 10.02
CA HIS A 180 -17.37 -17.10 10.15
C HIS A 180 -17.66 -16.42 11.51
N GLU A 181 -18.92 -16.34 11.94
CA GLU A 181 -19.31 -15.74 13.21
C GLU A 181 -18.78 -16.53 14.43
N MET A 182 -18.74 -17.86 14.34
CA MET A 182 -18.25 -18.73 15.43
C MET A 182 -16.72 -18.86 15.47
N ALA A 183 -16.02 -18.44 14.42
CA ALA A 183 -14.57 -18.55 14.33
C ALA A 183 -13.85 -17.57 15.24
N ILE A 184 -12.68 -17.97 15.75
CA ILE A 184 -11.73 -17.01 16.34
C ILE A 184 -11.00 -16.35 15.19
N TYR A 185 -10.97 -15.01 15.18
CA TYR A 185 -10.28 -14.22 14.17
C TYR A 185 -8.97 -13.63 14.70
N THR A 186 -7.94 -13.63 13.85
CA THR A 186 -6.66 -12.94 14.11
C THR A 186 -6.02 -12.47 12.80
N GLU A 187 -5.09 -11.54 12.90
CA GLU A 187 -4.32 -11.05 11.76
C GLU A 187 -2.83 -11.37 11.94
N PHE A 188 -2.16 -11.71 10.85
CA PHE A 188 -0.70 -11.71 10.78
C PHE A 188 -0.27 -10.25 10.59
N GLU A 189 0.52 -9.73 11.51
CA GLU A 189 1.08 -8.39 11.42
C GLU A 189 2.15 -8.35 10.34
N GLU A 190 1.98 -7.46 9.36
CA GLU A 190 2.93 -7.32 8.23
C GLU A 190 4.12 -6.43 8.58
N ASN A 191 3.96 -5.57 9.57
CA ASN A 191 4.98 -4.68 10.08
C ASN A 191 5.08 -4.80 11.60
N ILE A 192 6.26 -4.60 12.15
CA ILE A 192 6.50 -4.46 13.58
C ILE A 192 6.84 -3.01 13.89
N GLN A 193 6.24 -2.47 14.94
CA GLN A 193 6.65 -1.18 15.48
C GLN A 193 7.91 -1.37 16.33
N ILE A 194 8.92 -0.55 16.11
CA ILE A 194 10.19 -0.57 16.84
C ILE A 194 10.12 0.52 17.92
N LEU A 195 9.86 0.10 19.13
CA LEU A 195 9.77 0.99 20.29
C LEU A 195 11.07 1.04 21.10
N ASP A 196 11.81 -0.06 21.09
CA ASP A 196 13.03 -0.21 21.88
C ASP A 196 14.05 -1.16 21.22
N GLU A 197 15.16 -1.39 21.90
CA GLU A 197 16.24 -2.29 21.43
C GLU A 197 15.79 -3.76 21.37
N ASP A 198 14.86 -4.18 22.22
CA ASP A 198 14.37 -5.56 22.23
C ASP A 198 13.55 -5.87 21.00
N ASP A 199 12.72 -4.91 20.54
CA ASP A 199 11.97 -5.02 19.27
C ASP A 199 12.92 -5.09 18.07
N MET A 200 13.96 -4.24 18.05
CA MET A 200 14.98 -4.26 17.00
C MET A 200 15.72 -5.62 16.98
N LEU A 201 16.12 -6.12 18.13
CA LEU A 201 16.76 -7.44 18.24
C LEU A 201 15.83 -8.58 17.82
N ALA A 202 14.55 -8.48 18.12
CA ALA A 202 13.56 -9.46 17.68
C ALA A 202 13.43 -9.46 16.16
N TRP A 203 13.40 -8.28 15.54
CA TRP A 203 13.39 -8.15 14.09
C TRP A 203 14.68 -8.68 13.42
N CYS A 204 15.84 -8.38 13.99
CA CYS A 204 17.10 -8.95 13.49
C CYS A 204 17.12 -10.49 13.58
N ARG A 205 16.67 -11.07 14.69
CA ARG A 205 16.56 -12.52 14.87
C ARG A 205 15.61 -13.15 13.86
N TRP A 206 14.48 -12.50 13.57
CA TRP A 206 13.55 -12.91 12.52
C TRP A 206 14.25 -13.03 11.17
N ASN A 207 15.02 -12.01 10.77
CA ASN A 207 15.78 -12.03 9.53
C ASN A 207 16.85 -13.13 9.50
N VAL A 208 17.54 -13.38 10.61
CA VAL A 208 18.52 -14.47 10.72
C VAL A 208 17.83 -15.82 10.54
N GLU A 209 16.66 -16.05 11.16
CA GLU A 209 15.89 -17.28 10.94
C GLU A 209 15.48 -17.45 9.48
N LEU A 210 15.06 -16.36 8.81
CA LEU A 210 14.70 -16.37 7.39
C LEU A 210 15.90 -16.71 6.48
N ALA A 211 17.07 -16.15 6.76
CA ALA A 211 18.30 -16.46 6.03
C ALA A 211 18.67 -17.93 6.18
N GLN A 212 18.64 -18.48 7.40
CA GLN A 212 18.93 -19.89 7.69
C GLN A 212 17.97 -20.83 6.97
N GLN A 213 16.65 -20.54 7.02
CA GLN A 213 15.64 -21.34 6.32
C GLN A 213 15.82 -21.32 4.80
N ALA A 214 16.29 -20.21 4.25
CA ALA A 214 16.57 -20.04 2.84
C ALA A 214 17.94 -20.62 2.40
N GLY A 215 18.77 -21.09 3.35
CA GLY A 215 20.13 -21.58 3.08
C GLY A 215 21.08 -20.46 2.61
N LEU A 216 20.85 -19.21 3.05
CA LEU A 216 21.65 -18.04 2.71
C LEU A 216 22.74 -17.79 3.77
N PRO A 217 23.82 -17.05 3.43
CA PRO A 217 24.75 -16.52 4.40
C PRO A 217 24.03 -15.72 5.49
N LEU A 218 24.64 -15.59 6.65
CA LEU A 218 24.09 -14.73 7.72
C LEU A 218 24.44 -13.27 7.43
N PRO A 219 23.52 -12.33 7.73
CA PRO A 219 23.79 -10.90 7.61
C PRO A 219 24.96 -10.46 8.50
N GLU A 220 25.90 -9.69 7.95
CA GLU A 220 26.97 -9.05 8.67
C GLU A 220 26.49 -7.77 9.39
N GLU A 221 27.34 -7.21 10.24
CA GLU A 221 26.97 -6.05 11.08
C GLU A 221 26.60 -4.83 10.25
N ASP A 222 27.30 -4.56 9.17
CA ASP A 222 27.06 -3.42 8.28
C ASP A 222 25.87 -3.60 7.31
N PHE A 223 25.35 -4.82 7.18
CA PHE A 223 24.14 -5.11 6.40
C PHE A 223 22.89 -4.49 7.02
N TRP A 224 22.81 -4.46 8.35
CA TRP A 224 21.60 -4.05 9.07
C TRP A 224 21.17 -2.61 8.81
N PRO A 225 22.05 -1.59 8.85
CA PRO A 225 21.63 -0.22 8.57
C PRO A 225 21.02 -0.04 7.19
N GLU A 226 21.56 -0.69 6.17
CA GLU A 226 21.02 -0.62 4.80
C GLU A 226 19.69 -1.38 4.69
N LEU A 227 19.56 -2.54 5.31
CA LEU A 227 18.30 -3.29 5.32
C LEU A 227 17.19 -2.55 6.10
N ILE A 228 17.53 -1.90 7.22
CA ILE A 228 16.61 -1.07 7.99
C ILE A 228 16.11 0.09 7.13
N LYS A 229 17.01 0.79 6.44
CA LYS A 229 16.66 1.89 5.54
C LYS A 229 15.65 1.45 4.45
N GLU A 230 15.92 0.32 3.81
CA GLU A 230 15.00 -0.26 2.83
C GLU A 230 13.69 -0.74 3.48
N GLY A 231 13.77 -1.28 4.69
CA GLY A 231 12.60 -1.69 5.49
C GLY A 231 11.68 -0.52 5.83
N VAL A 232 12.24 0.60 6.28
CA VAL A 232 11.52 1.87 6.51
C VAL A 232 10.86 2.37 5.24
N ARG A 233 11.56 2.31 4.11
CA ARG A 233 10.99 2.69 2.81
C ARG A 233 9.81 1.79 2.42
N TYR A 234 9.94 0.49 2.66
CA TYR A 234 8.89 -0.49 2.36
C TYR A 234 7.67 -0.34 3.27
N SER A 235 7.88 -0.15 4.58
CA SER A 235 6.79 0.05 5.54
C SER A 235 6.14 1.43 5.42
N GLY A 236 6.89 2.43 4.89
CA GLY A 236 6.45 3.81 4.75
C GLY A 236 6.47 4.60 6.07
N ASP A 237 7.14 4.12 7.13
CA ASP A 237 7.19 4.77 8.44
C ASP A 237 8.52 4.46 9.13
N GLN A 238 9.20 5.50 9.67
CA GLN A 238 10.51 5.37 10.33
C GLN A 238 10.48 4.53 11.62
N ASP A 239 9.33 4.40 12.24
CA ASP A 239 9.15 3.64 13.48
C ASP A 239 8.71 2.19 13.22
N THR A 240 8.58 1.75 11.96
CA THR A 240 8.11 0.41 11.63
C THR A 240 9.03 -0.31 10.65
N LEU A 241 9.16 -1.64 10.84
CA LEU A 241 9.92 -2.51 9.94
C LEU A 241 9.06 -3.68 9.43
N PRO A 242 9.29 -4.14 8.19
CA PRO A 242 8.47 -5.21 7.62
C PRO A 242 8.76 -6.57 8.22
N LEU A 243 7.71 -7.38 8.38
CA LEU A 243 7.78 -8.78 8.76
C LEU A 243 7.54 -9.73 7.57
N CYS A 244 7.25 -9.20 6.38
CA CYS A 244 6.96 -9.98 5.18
C CYS A 244 8.14 -10.89 4.79
N PRO A 245 8.03 -12.21 4.92
CA PRO A 245 9.14 -13.14 4.68
C PRO A 245 9.67 -13.08 3.25
N ARG A 246 8.78 -12.95 2.27
CA ARG A 246 9.16 -12.89 0.84
C ARG A 246 9.95 -11.64 0.52
N TRP A 247 9.52 -10.50 1.05
CA TRP A 247 10.22 -9.25 0.83
C TRP A 247 11.62 -9.29 1.46
N LEU A 248 11.72 -9.73 2.73
CA LEU A 248 12.98 -9.84 3.46
C LEU A 248 13.94 -10.84 2.79
N GLN A 249 13.45 -12.03 2.46
CA GLN A 249 14.27 -13.03 1.75
C GLN A 249 14.70 -12.55 0.36
N ARG A 250 13.89 -11.75 -0.34
CA ARG A 250 14.27 -11.16 -1.63
C ARG A 250 15.48 -10.26 -1.47
N GLN A 251 15.49 -9.37 -0.45
CA GLN A 251 16.65 -8.50 -0.20
C GLN A 251 17.92 -9.35 -0.01
N MET A 252 17.87 -10.33 0.87
CA MET A 252 19.01 -11.19 1.16
C MET A 252 19.44 -12.05 -0.04
N ARG A 253 18.51 -12.63 -0.80
CA ARG A 253 18.81 -13.43 -1.99
C ARG A 253 19.44 -12.61 -3.10
N GLU A 254 18.91 -11.43 -3.39
CA GLU A 254 19.50 -10.56 -4.41
C GLU A 254 20.89 -10.06 -3.98
N SER A 255 21.10 -9.76 -2.69
CA SER A 255 22.44 -9.44 -2.15
C SER A 255 23.42 -10.61 -2.29
N ALA A 256 22.99 -11.84 -1.99
CA ALA A 256 23.81 -13.03 -2.15
C ALA A 256 24.18 -13.35 -3.62
N LEU A 257 23.55 -12.71 -4.59
CA LEU A 257 23.96 -12.79 -6.01
C LEU A 257 25.09 -11.80 -6.35
N MET A 258 25.30 -10.78 -5.52
CA MET A 258 26.33 -9.77 -5.73
C MET A 258 27.66 -10.11 -5.04
N GLY A 259 27.63 -10.96 -4.01
CA GLY A 259 28.80 -11.38 -3.26
C GLY A 259 28.56 -12.64 -2.43
N ASP A 260 29.63 -13.19 -1.87
CA ASP A 260 29.57 -14.39 -1.03
C ASP A 260 29.06 -14.09 0.40
N GLU A 261 29.02 -12.81 0.79
CA GLU A 261 28.66 -12.32 2.11
C GLU A 261 27.46 -11.36 2.03
N LEU A 262 26.60 -11.38 3.04
CA LEU A 262 25.51 -10.40 3.17
C LEU A 262 26.00 -9.17 3.95
N ASN A 263 26.60 -8.22 3.25
CA ASN A 263 27.13 -6.96 3.78
C ASN A 263 26.47 -5.75 3.10
N ALA A 264 26.81 -4.55 3.56
CA ALA A 264 26.24 -3.30 3.05
C ALA A 264 26.47 -3.10 1.54
N GLU A 265 27.66 -3.46 1.03
CA GLU A 265 28.01 -3.32 -0.38
C GLU A 265 27.13 -4.23 -1.26
N ALA A 266 27.03 -5.51 -0.88
CA ALA A 266 26.21 -6.48 -1.60
C ALA A 266 24.73 -6.06 -1.68
N LEU A 267 24.16 -5.48 -0.60
CA LEU A 267 22.78 -4.97 -0.63
C LEU A 267 22.65 -3.75 -1.55
N ARG A 268 23.57 -2.79 -1.48
CA ARG A 268 23.54 -1.62 -2.36
C ARG A 268 23.65 -2.00 -3.82
N ASP A 269 24.58 -2.90 -4.17
CA ASP A 269 24.74 -3.39 -5.54
C ASP A 269 23.48 -4.11 -6.04
N ALA A 270 22.83 -4.90 -5.18
CA ALA A 270 21.56 -5.55 -5.50
C ALA A 270 20.45 -4.55 -5.77
N LEU A 271 20.35 -3.49 -4.96
CA LEU A 271 19.37 -2.41 -5.13
C LEU A 271 19.62 -1.62 -6.41
N GLU A 272 20.87 -1.29 -6.73
CA GLU A 272 21.25 -0.63 -7.99
C GLU A 272 20.93 -1.50 -9.21
N ALA A 273 21.28 -2.78 -9.17
CA ALA A 273 20.97 -3.72 -10.24
C ALA A 273 19.46 -3.87 -10.45
N ARG A 274 18.68 -3.86 -9.35
CA ARG A 274 17.22 -3.87 -9.40
C ARG A 274 16.69 -2.58 -10.03
N LEU A 275 17.16 -1.42 -9.56
CA LEU A 275 16.77 -0.12 -10.10
C LEU A 275 17.05 -0.06 -11.60
N TRP A 276 18.23 -0.48 -12.05
CA TRP A 276 18.57 -0.50 -13.47
C TRP A 276 17.60 -1.33 -14.31
N ARG A 277 17.15 -2.49 -13.81
CA ARG A 277 16.17 -3.33 -14.51
C ARG A 277 14.76 -2.71 -14.57
N GLU A 278 14.38 -1.99 -13.52
CA GLU A 278 13.03 -1.48 -13.32
C GLU A 278 12.85 -0.02 -13.77
N ASN A 279 13.90 0.70 -14.15
CA ASN A 279 13.86 2.16 -14.34
C ASN A 279 13.54 2.60 -15.79
N TYR A 280 13.37 1.68 -16.74
CA TYR A 280 13.23 2.03 -18.15
C TYR A 280 12.08 3.02 -18.42
N LEU A 281 10.90 2.79 -17.88
CA LEU A 281 9.75 3.69 -18.09
C LEU A 281 9.98 5.06 -17.45
N ASN A 282 10.52 5.10 -16.23
CA ASN A 282 10.84 6.34 -15.55
C ASN A 282 11.88 7.17 -16.33
N GLU A 283 12.92 6.53 -16.87
CA GLU A 283 13.90 7.22 -17.72
C GLU A 283 13.25 7.82 -18.98
N ARG A 284 12.33 7.09 -19.61
CA ARG A 284 11.64 7.63 -20.81
C ARG A 284 10.78 8.86 -20.47
N MET A 285 10.02 8.80 -19.37
CA MET A 285 9.23 9.96 -18.91
C MET A 285 10.12 11.15 -18.57
N ARG A 286 11.22 10.92 -17.87
CA ARG A 286 12.19 11.95 -17.54
C ARG A 286 12.85 12.56 -18.78
N ASP A 287 13.18 11.74 -19.77
CA ASP A 287 13.71 12.23 -21.05
C ASP A 287 12.74 13.18 -21.76
N GLU A 288 11.43 12.92 -21.71
CA GLU A 288 10.42 13.83 -22.29
C GLU A 288 10.45 15.22 -21.63
N ILE A 289 10.65 15.27 -20.32
CA ILE A 289 10.80 16.54 -19.57
C ILE A 289 12.13 17.23 -19.94
N LEU A 290 13.22 16.49 -19.98
CA LEU A 290 14.54 17.03 -20.28
C LEU A 290 14.64 17.52 -21.75
N LEU A 291 13.99 16.83 -22.68
CA LEU A 291 13.87 17.20 -24.08
C LEU A 291 12.80 18.28 -24.33
N ARG A 292 12.17 18.79 -23.28
CA ARG A 292 11.10 19.80 -23.32
C ARG A 292 9.87 19.37 -24.16
N GLN A 293 9.59 18.08 -24.24
CA GLN A 293 8.32 17.58 -24.77
C GLN A 293 7.21 17.78 -23.72
N ILE A 294 7.55 17.58 -22.44
CA ILE A 294 6.74 17.99 -21.29
C ILE A 294 7.43 19.20 -20.66
N LEU A 295 6.67 20.27 -20.45
CA LEU A 295 7.20 21.54 -19.97
C LEU A 295 7.11 21.63 -18.45
N ILE A 296 8.21 21.30 -17.78
CA ILE A 296 8.43 21.52 -16.35
C ILE A 296 9.57 22.53 -16.22
N GLU A 297 9.32 23.65 -15.55
CA GLU A 297 10.37 24.63 -15.26
C GLU A 297 10.96 24.36 -13.87
N THR A 298 12.28 24.45 -13.75
CA THR A 298 13.03 24.26 -12.51
C THR A 298 13.83 25.52 -12.12
N GLU A 299 13.57 26.62 -12.81
CA GLU A 299 14.14 27.94 -12.58
C GLU A 299 13.16 29.02 -13.01
N GLY A 300 13.40 30.25 -12.53
CA GLY A 300 12.58 31.41 -12.86
C GLY A 300 11.32 31.54 -12.00
N GLU A 301 10.49 32.49 -12.37
CA GLU A 301 9.27 32.86 -11.64
C GLU A 301 8.11 33.06 -12.61
N VAL A 302 6.92 32.52 -12.31
CA VAL A 302 5.73 32.61 -13.17
C VAL A 302 4.47 32.83 -12.30
N VAL A 303 3.61 33.74 -12.74
CA VAL A 303 2.32 34.00 -12.09
C VAL A 303 1.33 32.89 -12.41
N GLY A 304 0.67 32.33 -11.39
CA GLY A 304 -0.36 31.31 -11.55
C GLY A 304 0.16 29.96 -12.02
N GLN A 305 1.46 29.71 -11.96
CA GLN A 305 2.05 28.42 -12.33
C GLN A 305 2.86 27.84 -11.17
N ILE A 306 2.74 26.53 -10.93
CA ILE A 306 3.46 25.82 -9.88
C ILE A 306 3.79 24.39 -10.32
N ASN A 307 4.86 23.82 -9.76
CA ASN A 307 5.16 22.40 -9.88
C ASN A 307 4.44 21.62 -8.78
N GLY A 308 3.42 20.85 -9.16
CA GLY A 308 2.79 19.82 -8.33
C GLY A 308 3.55 18.50 -8.46
N LEU A 309 3.28 17.56 -7.56
CA LEU A 309 3.93 16.24 -7.55
C LEU A 309 2.90 15.12 -7.49
N SER A 310 3.00 14.20 -8.41
CA SER A 310 2.19 12.98 -8.47
C SER A 310 3.02 11.72 -8.34
N VAL A 311 2.37 10.59 -8.12
CA VAL A 311 2.97 9.25 -8.20
C VAL A 311 2.34 8.52 -9.36
N VAL A 312 3.18 7.92 -10.19
CA VAL A 312 2.76 7.13 -11.34
C VAL A 312 3.00 5.67 -11.06
N GLU A 313 1.93 4.88 -11.20
CA GLU A 313 1.96 3.42 -11.09
C GLU A 313 1.44 2.82 -12.40
N TYR A 314 2.19 1.90 -12.98
CA TYR A 314 1.72 1.15 -14.16
C TYR A 314 1.29 -0.25 -13.76
N PRO A 315 0.11 -0.71 -14.15
CA PRO A 315 -0.34 -2.06 -13.88
C PRO A 315 0.69 -3.11 -14.33
N GLY A 316 1.08 -4.00 -13.40
CA GLY A 316 2.10 -5.02 -13.64
C GLY A 316 3.55 -4.56 -13.52
N HIS A 317 3.80 -3.28 -13.30
CA HIS A 317 5.13 -2.77 -13.00
C HIS A 317 5.39 -2.82 -11.47
N PRO A 318 6.57 -3.28 -11.01
CA PRO A 318 6.80 -3.50 -9.58
C PRO A 318 7.11 -2.23 -8.79
N ARG A 319 7.32 -1.10 -9.45
CA ARG A 319 7.75 0.16 -8.83
C ARG A 319 6.87 1.32 -9.24
N ALA A 320 6.54 2.17 -8.27
CA ALA A 320 6.02 3.50 -8.50
C ALA A 320 7.17 4.52 -8.56
N TRP A 321 6.94 5.65 -9.20
CA TRP A 321 7.88 6.78 -9.23
C TRP A 321 7.14 8.11 -9.22
N GLY A 322 7.86 9.16 -8.81
CA GLY A 322 7.33 10.50 -8.76
C GLY A 322 7.45 11.21 -10.10
N ASP A 323 6.41 11.93 -10.46
CA ASP A 323 6.34 12.74 -11.67
C ASP A 323 5.92 14.17 -11.33
N PRO A 324 6.74 15.19 -11.66
CA PRO A 324 6.33 16.57 -11.49
C PRO A 324 5.31 16.96 -12.56
N SER A 325 4.24 17.61 -12.12
CA SER A 325 3.16 18.09 -12.97
C SER A 325 3.11 19.61 -12.92
N ARG A 326 3.01 20.26 -14.10
CA ARG A 326 2.80 21.71 -14.17
C ARG A 326 1.33 22.03 -13.97
N ILE A 327 1.00 22.69 -12.86
CA ILE A 327 -0.34 23.20 -12.57
C ILE A 327 -0.39 24.68 -12.92
N SER A 328 -1.39 25.10 -13.66
CA SER A 328 -1.60 26.49 -14.00
C SER A 328 -3.00 26.97 -13.60
N CYS A 329 -3.08 28.22 -13.17
CA CYS A 329 -4.31 28.91 -12.82
C CYS A 329 -4.38 30.26 -13.53
N VAL A 330 -5.49 30.52 -14.21
CA VAL A 330 -5.79 31.80 -14.85
C VAL A 330 -7.04 32.40 -14.23
N VAL A 331 -6.95 33.66 -13.84
CA VAL A 331 -8.04 34.43 -13.22
C VAL A 331 -8.46 35.57 -14.12
N HIS A 332 -9.77 35.76 -14.26
CA HIS A 332 -10.35 36.85 -15.04
C HIS A 332 -11.62 37.39 -14.33
N PRO A 333 -12.08 38.63 -14.65
CA PRO A 333 -13.36 39.13 -14.12
C PRO A 333 -14.49 38.16 -14.44
N GLY A 334 -15.34 37.85 -13.45
CA GLY A 334 -16.39 36.86 -13.59
C GLY A 334 -17.36 36.88 -12.42
N ASP A 335 -18.10 35.83 -12.23
CA ASP A 335 -19.22 35.71 -11.28
C ASP A 335 -18.94 34.70 -10.13
N GLY A 336 -17.67 34.42 -9.88
CA GLY A 336 -17.23 33.50 -8.80
C GLY A 336 -17.11 32.05 -9.21
N GLU A 337 -17.17 31.73 -10.49
CA GLU A 337 -17.02 30.34 -10.95
C GLU A 337 -15.54 29.90 -10.89
N PHE A 338 -15.29 28.79 -10.17
CA PHE A 338 -14.02 28.07 -10.20
C PHE A 338 -14.15 26.89 -11.14
N MET A 339 -13.43 26.95 -12.25
CA MET A 339 -13.45 25.92 -13.27
C MET A 339 -12.25 24.99 -13.11
N ASP A 340 -12.51 23.79 -12.62
CA ASP A 340 -11.58 22.68 -12.70
C ASP A 340 -11.71 22.02 -14.09
N ILE A 341 -10.64 22.15 -14.89
CA ILE A 341 -10.63 21.65 -16.27
C ILE A 341 -10.57 20.13 -16.28
N GLU A 342 -9.83 19.50 -15.35
CA GLU A 342 -9.74 18.04 -15.25
C GLU A 342 -11.12 17.41 -15.02
N ARG A 343 -11.91 17.99 -14.11
CA ARG A 343 -13.27 17.53 -13.87
C ARG A 343 -14.19 17.73 -15.07
N LYS A 344 -14.11 18.90 -15.75
CA LYS A 344 -14.92 19.16 -16.96
C LYS A 344 -14.56 18.26 -18.13
N ALA A 345 -13.30 17.83 -18.20
CA ALA A 345 -12.80 16.90 -19.22
C ALA A 345 -13.00 15.42 -18.85
N GLU A 346 -13.66 15.13 -17.71
CA GLU A 346 -13.83 13.77 -17.17
C GLU A 346 -12.49 13.04 -16.87
N LEU A 347 -11.44 13.80 -16.60
CA LEU A 347 -10.11 13.32 -16.19
C LEU A 347 -9.88 13.45 -14.69
N GLY A 348 -10.69 14.22 -13.97
CA GLY A 348 -10.61 14.41 -12.53
C GLY A 348 -11.47 13.40 -11.75
N GLY A 349 -10.85 12.61 -10.87
CA GLY A 349 -11.53 11.67 -9.98
C GLY A 349 -12.32 12.37 -8.87
N ASN A 350 -13.12 11.59 -8.12
CA ASN A 350 -13.98 12.14 -7.07
C ASN A 350 -13.20 12.70 -5.88
N ILE A 351 -12.02 12.13 -5.57
CA ILE A 351 -11.16 12.60 -4.47
C ILE A 351 -10.53 13.93 -4.84
N HIS A 352 -10.03 14.07 -6.07
CA HIS A 352 -9.54 15.35 -6.62
C HIS A 352 -10.62 16.44 -6.57
N ALA A 353 -11.83 16.16 -7.06
CA ALA A 353 -12.94 17.10 -7.03
C ALA A 353 -13.31 17.55 -5.61
N LYS A 354 -13.25 16.63 -4.62
CA LYS A 354 -13.44 16.94 -3.21
C LYS A 354 -12.34 17.87 -2.70
N GLY A 355 -11.07 17.60 -3.00
CA GLY A 355 -9.94 18.46 -2.64
C GLY A 355 -10.09 19.89 -3.16
N MET A 356 -10.48 20.03 -4.43
CA MET A 356 -10.77 21.34 -5.05
C MET A 356 -11.87 22.11 -4.32
N MET A 357 -12.98 21.45 -3.97
CA MET A 357 -14.07 22.12 -3.22
C MET A 357 -13.64 22.56 -1.82
N ILE A 358 -12.83 21.76 -1.13
CA ILE A 358 -12.30 22.08 0.21
C ILE A 358 -11.37 23.29 0.11
N MET A 359 -10.43 23.28 -0.83
CA MET A 359 -9.50 24.39 -1.06
C MET A 359 -10.23 25.70 -1.38
N GLN A 360 -11.25 25.65 -2.25
CA GLN A 360 -12.09 26.80 -2.57
C GLN A 360 -12.83 27.33 -1.34
N ALA A 361 -13.38 26.45 -0.49
CA ALA A 361 -14.08 26.83 0.74
C ALA A 361 -13.13 27.55 1.71
N TYR A 362 -11.92 27.02 1.89
CA TYR A 362 -10.87 27.64 2.71
C TYR A 362 -10.55 29.06 2.20
N LEU A 363 -10.17 29.18 0.93
CA LEU A 363 -9.79 30.48 0.36
C LEU A 363 -10.93 31.49 0.43
N THR A 364 -12.18 31.07 0.18
CA THR A 364 -13.34 31.95 0.26
C THR A 364 -13.56 32.46 1.67
N ALA A 365 -13.35 31.63 2.69
CA ALA A 365 -13.42 32.01 4.09
C ALA A 365 -12.32 33.03 4.46
N GLU A 366 -11.07 32.76 4.05
CA GLU A 366 -9.92 33.63 4.33
C GLU A 366 -10.00 35.01 3.66
N LEU A 367 -10.67 35.11 2.52
CA LEU A 367 -10.83 36.40 1.82
C LEU A 367 -11.79 37.34 2.51
N GLU A 368 -12.63 36.88 3.45
CA GLU A 368 -13.56 37.65 4.26
C GLU A 368 -14.40 38.69 3.44
N LEU A 369 -14.87 38.26 2.27
CA LEU A 369 -15.57 39.17 1.36
C LEU A 369 -17.04 39.31 1.74
N ASP A 370 -17.52 40.56 1.86
CA ASP A 370 -18.93 40.91 2.08
C ASP A 370 -19.83 40.61 0.85
N GLN A 371 -19.24 40.28 -0.29
CA GLN A 371 -19.93 40.12 -1.58
C GLN A 371 -19.48 38.87 -2.30
N GLN A 372 -20.27 38.46 -3.32
CA GLN A 372 -19.90 37.38 -4.22
C GLN A 372 -18.56 37.69 -4.89
N LEU A 373 -17.74 36.64 -5.07
CA LEU A 373 -16.42 36.72 -5.73
C LEU A 373 -16.58 37.32 -7.16
N PRO A 374 -15.94 38.46 -7.48
CA PRO A 374 -16.09 39.13 -8.77
C PRO A 374 -15.10 38.60 -9.81
N PHE A 375 -14.57 37.44 -9.63
CA PHE A 375 -13.65 36.80 -10.56
C PHE A 375 -14.05 35.35 -10.79
N SER A 376 -13.66 34.82 -11.95
CA SER A 376 -13.68 33.40 -12.27
C SER A 376 -12.26 32.91 -12.47
N ALA A 377 -11.98 31.68 -12.06
CA ALA A 377 -10.68 31.06 -12.20
C ALA A 377 -10.79 29.74 -12.96
N SER A 378 -9.81 29.44 -13.78
CA SER A 378 -9.64 28.13 -14.40
C SER A 378 -8.33 27.52 -13.97
N MET A 379 -8.36 26.25 -13.59
CA MET A 379 -7.20 25.48 -13.15
C MET A 379 -7.04 24.24 -14.01
N VAL A 380 -5.79 23.88 -14.32
CA VAL A 380 -5.47 22.75 -15.17
C VAL A 380 -4.10 22.13 -14.81
N PHE A 381 -4.02 20.81 -14.90
CA PHE A 381 -2.76 20.06 -14.95
C PHE A 381 -2.29 20.05 -16.42
N GLU A 382 -1.36 20.89 -16.74
CA GLU A 382 -0.86 21.05 -18.09
C GLU A 382 -0.20 19.76 -18.61
N GLN A 383 -0.53 19.36 -19.82
CA GLN A 383 0.01 18.16 -20.45
C GLN A 383 -0.24 16.86 -19.68
N SER A 384 -1.26 16.81 -18.81
CA SER A 384 -1.76 15.58 -18.22
C SER A 384 -2.92 15.06 -19.07
N TYR A 385 -2.81 13.80 -19.52
CA TYR A 385 -3.81 13.14 -20.39
C TYR A 385 -4.36 11.86 -19.77
N SER A 386 -3.93 11.54 -18.57
CA SER A 386 -4.43 10.44 -17.74
C SER A 386 -5.34 10.94 -16.63
N GLU A 387 -6.12 10.06 -16.05
CA GLU A 387 -6.95 10.37 -14.90
C GLU A 387 -6.10 10.86 -13.73
N VAL A 388 -6.49 12.00 -13.15
CA VAL A 388 -5.91 12.57 -11.93
C VAL A 388 -6.88 12.29 -10.79
N ASP A 389 -6.52 11.41 -9.87
CA ASP A 389 -7.30 11.17 -8.65
C ASP A 389 -6.42 11.38 -7.41
N GLY A 390 -7.02 11.90 -6.35
CA GLY A 390 -6.34 12.25 -5.12
C GLY A 390 -6.39 13.75 -4.84
N ASP A 391 -6.28 14.10 -3.56
CA ASP A 391 -6.31 15.49 -3.06
C ASP A 391 -4.92 16.04 -2.76
N SER A 392 -3.87 15.28 -3.03
CA SER A 392 -2.47 15.60 -2.66
C SER A 392 -1.87 16.79 -3.40
N ALA A 393 -2.55 17.31 -4.43
CA ALA A 393 -2.16 18.51 -5.16
C ALA A 393 -2.88 19.78 -4.68
N SER A 394 -3.89 19.66 -3.79
CA SER A 394 -4.74 20.80 -3.41
C SER A 394 -3.97 21.97 -2.76
N LEU A 395 -2.84 21.70 -2.08
CA LEU A 395 -1.95 22.76 -1.60
C LEU A 395 -1.27 23.49 -2.76
N ALA A 396 -0.80 22.79 -3.77
CA ALA A 396 -0.19 23.40 -4.95
C ALA A 396 -1.22 24.22 -5.75
N GLU A 397 -2.42 23.68 -5.93
CA GLU A 397 -3.55 24.34 -6.59
C GLU A 397 -3.95 25.62 -5.86
N LEU A 398 -4.02 25.59 -4.53
CA LEU A 398 -4.28 26.76 -3.69
C LEU A 398 -3.22 27.84 -3.90
N CYS A 399 -1.94 27.47 -3.87
CA CYS A 399 -0.83 28.39 -4.08
C CYS A 399 -0.86 29.01 -5.48
N ALA A 400 -1.18 28.23 -6.53
CA ALA A 400 -1.34 28.73 -7.90
C ALA A 400 -2.51 29.73 -8.00
N LEU A 401 -3.64 29.45 -7.36
CA LEU A 401 -4.80 30.33 -7.31
C LEU A 401 -4.49 31.64 -6.57
N ILE A 402 -3.85 31.57 -5.42
CA ILE A 402 -3.43 32.76 -4.66
C ILE A 402 -2.46 33.61 -5.49
N SER A 403 -1.50 32.99 -6.14
CA SER A 403 -0.56 33.67 -7.05
C SER A 403 -1.28 34.40 -8.18
N ALA A 404 -2.21 33.72 -8.85
CA ALA A 404 -3.00 34.30 -9.93
C ALA A 404 -3.89 35.46 -9.45
N LEU A 405 -4.53 35.31 -8.28
CA LEU A 405 -5.34 36.37 -7.64
C LEU A 405 -4.50 37.57 -7.22
N ALA A 406 -3.36 37.35 -6.59
CA ALA A 406 -2.44 38.41 -6.18
C ALA A 406 -1.63 39.01 -7.34
N ASN A 407 -1.59 38.34 -8.48
CA ASN A 407 -0.64 38.61 -9.58
C ASN A 407 0.83 38.61 -9.12
N GLN A 408 1.14 37.71 -8.19
CA GLN A 408 2.46 37.54 -7.61
C GLN A 408 3.09 36.28 -8.16
N PRO A 409 4.29 36.35 -8.78
CA PRO A 409 4.91 35.16 -9.38
C PRO A 409 5.35 34.14 -8.32
N ILE A 410 5.32 32.88 -8.71
CA ILE A 410 5.80 31.73 -7.93
C ILE A 410 7.18 31.33 -8.44
N ASN A 411 8.11 31.07 -7.51
CA ASN A 411 9.41 30.49 -7.78
C ASN A 411 9.29 29.07 -8.31
N GLN A 412 9.67 28.84 -9.56
CA GLN A 412 9.59 27.53 -10.22
C GLN A 412 10.66 26.54 -9.80
N GLN A 413 11.60 26.94 -8.93
CA GLN A 413 12.59 26.05 -8.35
C GLN A 413 12.01 25.16 -7.24
N ILE A 414 10.78 25.43 -6.80
CA ILE A 414 10.15 24.74 -5.68
C ILE A 414 8.92 23.98 -6.19
N ALA A 415 8.89 22.67 -5.89
CA ALA A 415 7.70 21.86 -6.08
C ALA A 415 6.91 21.73 -4.77
N VAL A 416 5.62 21.46 -4.86
CA VAL A 416 4.72 21.41 -3.71
C VAL A 416 3.88 20.15 -3.75
N THR A 417 3.76 19.48 -2.62
CA THR A 417 2.77 18.40 -2.41
C THR A 417 2.15 18.54 -1.02
N GLY A 418 0.87 18.28 -0.92
CA GLY A 418 0.10 18.35 0.32
C GLY A 418 -1.39 18.42 0.02
N SER A 419 -2.21 17.89 0.93
CA SER A 419 -3.64 18.10 0.94
C SER A 419 -3.97 19.20 1.96
N VAL A 420 -4.98 20.01 1.68
CA VAL A 420 -5.41 21.13 2.54
C VAL A 420 -6.82 20.86 3.05
N ASP A 421 -7.06 21.09 4.35
CA ASP A 421 -8.40 21.06 4.92
C ASP A 421 -9.08 22.45 4.87
N GLN A 422 -10.33 22.54 5.34
CA GLN A 422 -11.12 23.79 5.35
C GLN A 422 -10.56 24.87 6.28
N PHE A 423 -9.56 24.56 7.10
CA PHE A 423 -8.92 25.45 8.06
C PHE A 423 -7.47 25.80 7.68
N GLY A 424 -7.02 25.35 6.50
CA GLY A 424 -5.68 25.60 6.02
C GLY A 424 -4.62 24.65 6.58
N ASN A 425 -5.01 23.64 7.39
CA ASN A 425 -4.03 22.64 7.86
C ASN A 425 -3.58 21.78 6.70
N VAL A 426 -2.28 21.51 6.65
CA VAL A 426 -1.66 20.65 5.62
C VAL A 426 -1.67 19.22 6.09
N GLN A 427 -2.34 18.37 5.32
CA GLN A 427 -2.58 16.96 5.63
C GLN A 427 -1.60 16.05 4.91
N PRO A 428 -1.34 14.81 5.43
CA PRO A 428 -0.38 13.89 4.87
C PRO A 428 -0.79 13.38 3.48
N VAL A 429 0.24 13.03 2.69
CA VAL A 429 0.08 12.47 1.34
C VAL A 429 0.87 11.17 1.21
N GLY A 430 0.47 10.33 0.24
CA GLY A 430 1.18 9.10 -0.12
C GLY A 430 2.31 9.34 -1.11
N GLY A 431 3.24 8.36 -1.20
CA GLY A 431 4.32 8.32 -2.18
C GLY A 431 5.31 9.47 -2.07
N LEU A 432 5.57 9.96 -0.85
CA LEU A 432 6.36 11.16 -0.64
C LEU A 432 7.81 11.01 -1.10
N ASN A 433 8.42 9.85 -0.84
CA ASN A 433 9.81 9.59 -1.25
C ASN A 433 9.94 9.63 -2.77
N GLU A 434 9.03 8.99 -3.48
CA GLU A 434 8.97 8.98 -4.94
C GLU A 434 8.76 10.39 -5.50
N LYS A 435 7.86 11.16 -4.92
CA LYS A 435 7.57 12.55 -5.31
C LYS A 435 8.81 13.45 -5.20
N ILE A 436 9.51 13.38 -4.08
CA ILE A 436 10.73 14.18 -3.85
C ILE A 436 11.83 13.75 -4.81
N GLU A 437 12.08 12.44 -4.94
CA GLU A 437 13.11 11.89 -5.81
C GLU A 437 12.85 12.20 -7.28
N GLY A 438 11.59 12.14 -7.73
CA GLY A 438 11.22 12.46 -9.11
C GLY A 438 11.54 13.91 -9.49
N PHE A 439 11.21 14.88 -8.65
CA PHE A 439 11.55 16.30 -8.89
C PHE A 439 13.06 16.56 -8.74
N PHE A 440 13.68 15.95 -7.72
CA PHE A 440 15.12 16.05 -7.53
C PHE A 440 15.91 15.56 -8.76
N ASP A 441 15.53 14.44 -9.34
CA ASP A 441 16.21 13.87 -10.51
C ASP A 441 16.20 14.84 -11.71
N ILE A 442 15.09 15.53 -11.95
CA ILE A 442 14.99 16.55 -13.01
C ILE A 442 15.92 17.72 -12.71
N CYS A 443 15.86 18.26 -11.47
CA CYS A 443 16.72 19.36 -11.05
C CYS A 443 18.20 18.97 -11.13
N HIS A 444 18.54 17.77 -10.67
CA HIS A 444 19.93 17.28 -10.66
C HIS A 444 20.52 17.16 -12.07
N GLN A 445 19.73 16.67 -13.03
CA GLN A 445 20.19 16.54 -14.43
C GLN A 445 20.29 17.88 -15.16
N ARG A 446 19.56 18.91 -14.70
CA ARG A 446 19.66 20.28 -15.19
C ARG A 446 20.69 21.14 -14.43
N GLU A 447 21.46 20.53 -13.54
CA GLU A 447 22.37 21.18 -12.58
C GLU A 447 21.63 21.90 -11.45
N LEU A 448 21.92 21.47 -10.20
CA LEU A 448 21.31 22.06 -9.01
C LEU A 448 21.75 23.51 -8.80
N THR A 449 20.80 24.42 -8.65
CA THR A 449 21.03 25.85 -8.41
C THR A 449 21.40 26.16 -6.95
N GLY A 450 21.11 25.23 -6.02
CA GLY A 450 21.23 25.44 -4.57
C GLY A 450 20.01 26.12 -3.94
N GLN A 451 18.94 26.36 -4.72
CA GLN A 451 17.69 26.95 -4.22
C GLN A 451 16.47 26.06 -4.51
N GLN A 452 16.70 24.95 -5.20
CA GLN A 452 15.64 24.01 -5.55
C GLN A 452 15.24 23.14 -4.36
N GLY A 453 13.98 22.76 -4.32
CA GLY A 453 13.49 21.89 -3.27
C GLY A 453 12.01 21.57 -3.37
N VAL A 454 11.50 20.94 -2.31
CA VAL A 454 10.11 20.50 -2.22
C VAL A 454 9.49 20.93 -0.90
N ILE A 455 8.28 21.47 -0.95
CA ILE A 455 7.44 21.74 0.21
C ILE A 455 6.57 20.49 0.46
N ILE A 456 6.59 19.99 1.69
CA ILE A 456 5.90 18.77 2.14
C ILE A 456 5.08 19.03 3.40
N PRO A 457 4.06 18.19 3.70
CA PRO A 457 3.39 18.22 4.99
C PRO A 457 4.34 17.84 6.15
N ALA A 458 4.33 18.59 7.25
CA ALA A 458 5.19 18.30 8.42
C ALA A 458 4.90 16.91 9.02
N CYS A 459 3.64 16.47 9.03
CA CYS A 459 3.25 15.14 9.48
C CYS A 459 3.84 13.99 8.63
N ASN A 460 4.30 14.27 7.41
CA ASN A 460 4.96 13.28 6.55
C ASN A 460 6.47 13.12 6.80
N VAL A 461 7.10 13.93 7.65
CA VAL A 461 8.55 13.82 7.93
C VAL A 461 8.93 12.42 8.41
N ARG A 462 8.07 11.78 9.21
CA ARG A 462 8.26 10.41 9.67
C ARG A 462 8.21 9.34 8.57
N HIS A 463 7.74 9.67 7.38
CA HIS A 463 7.65 8.76 6.22
C HIS A 463 8.86 8.88 5.27
N LEU A 464 9.80 9.78 5.56
CA LEU A 464 10.96 10.00 4.71
C LEU A 464 11.95 8.84 4.82
N SER A 465 12.29 8.27 3.65
CA SER A 465 13.38 7.33 3.44
C SER A 465 13.95 7.54 2.03
N LEU A 466 14.70 8.61 1.89
CA LEU A 466 15.18 9.10 0.60
C LEU A 466 16.43 8.36 0.13
N ASN A 467 16.67 8.37 -1.17
CA ASN A 467 17.90 7.83 -1.74
C ASN A 467 19.13 8.68 -1.37
N GLN A 468 20.32 8.08 -1.47
CA GLN A 468 21.56 8.72 -1.00
C GLN A 468 21.91 9.99 -1.77
N ALA A 469 21.51 10.11 -3.04
CA ALA A 469 21.78 11.30 -3.84
C ALA A 469 21.01 12.52 -3.32
N VAL A 470 19.74 12.35 -2.96
CA VAL A 470 18.93 13.42 -2.34
C VAL A 470 19.50 13.79 -0.98
N ILE A 471 19.79 12.80 -0.12
CA ILE A 471 20.35 13.04 1.23
C ILE A 471 21.63 13.87 1.12
N SER A 472 22.56 13.45 0.27
CA SER A 472 23.84 14.16 0.09
C SER A 472 23.67 15.57 -0.46
N ALA A 473 22.68 15.80 -1.34
CA ALA A 473 22.39 17.13 -1.86
C ALA A 473 21.79 18.05 -0.79
N VAL A 474 20.94 17.51 0.09
CA VAL A 474 20.34 18.25 1.22
C VAL A 474 21.41 18.58 2.26
N GLU A 475 22.26 17.64 2.65
CA GLU A 475 23.39 17.86 3.56
C GLU A 475 24.36 18.93 3.06
N GLN A 476 24.56 19.00 1.75
CA GLN A 476 25.42 20.01 1.11
C GLN A 476 24.72 21.35 0.89
N GLY A 477 23.43 21.49 1.27
CA GLY A 477 22.65 22.71 1.06
C GLY A 477 22.36 23.01 -0.41
N ARG A 478 22.39 22.01 -1.30
CA ARG A 478 22.14 22.16 -2.73
C ARG A 478 20.70 21.85 -3.14
N PHE A 479 19.96 21.16 -2.27
CA PHE A 479 18.55 20.87 -2.41
C PHE A 479 17.88 21.01 -1.05
N HIS A 480 16.59 21.36 -1.01
CA HIS A 480 15.90 21.69 0.22
C HIS A 480 14.58 20.92 0.35
N ILE A 481 14.20 20.62 1.59
CA ILE A 481 12.90 20.03 1.92
C ILE A 481 12.31 20.89 3.04
N TRP A 482 11.19 21.54 2.78
CA TRP A 482 10.48 22.37 3.74
C TRP A 482 9.23 21.65 4.22
N ALA A 483 9.17 21.41 5.52
CA ALA A 483 8.02 20.78 6.17
C ALA A 483 7.13 21.87 6.77
N ILE A 484 5.85 21.88 6.42
CA ILE A 484 4.88 22.89 6.85
C ILE A 484 3.63 22.27 7.45
N ASP A 485 3.02 22.97 8.40
CA ASP A 485 1.76 22.58 9.04
C ASP A 485 0.55 23.36 8.50
N GLN A 486 0.77 24.60 8.03
CA GLN A 486 -0.25 25.49 7.51
C GLN A 486 0.02 25.87 6.06
N ALA A 487 -1.04 25.97 5.26
CA ALA A 487 -0.93 26.32 3.84
C ALA A 487 -0.27 27.70 3.61
N GLU A 488 -0.49 28.65 4.49
CA GLU A 488 0.10 29.99 4.41
C GLU A 488 1.64 30.00 4.54
N GLU A 489 2.21 29.00 5.21
CA GLU A 489 3.68 28.87 5.36
C GLU A 489 4.39 28.60 4.03
N ALA A 490 3.67 28.05 3.03
CA ALA A 490 4.22 27.86 1.70
C ALA A 490 4.45 29.17 0.94
N LEU A 491 3.65 30.18 1.19
CA LEU A 491 3.60 31.40 0.40
C LEU A 491 4.87 32.24 0.45
N PRO A 492 5.52 32.46 1.62
CA PRO A 492 6.81 33.16 1.68
C PRO A 492 7.92 32.44 0.92
N LEU A 493 7.93 31.10 0.94
CA LEU A 493 8.91 30.28 0.21
C LEU A 493 8.70 30.42 -1.31
N LEU A 494 7.46 30.43 -1.74
CA LEU A 494 7.10 30.46 -3.16
C LEU A 494 7.12 31.84 -3.78
N THR A 495 6.70 32.89 -3.03
CA THR A 495 6.44 34.23 -3.59
C THR A 495 7.29 35.34 -2.95
N GLY A 496 7.98 35.03 -1.85
CA GLY A 496 8.68 36.03 -1.02
C GLY A 496 7.73 36.90 -0.18
N LYS A 497 6.41 36.67 -0.18
CA LYS A 497 5.42 37.44 0.56
C LYS A 497 4.60 36.56 1.51
N ILE A 498 4.29 37.10 2.70
CA ILE A 498 3.43 36.45 3.68
C ILE A 498 1.95 36.58 3.28
N TRP A 499 1.12 35.67 3.81
CA TRP A 499 -0.32 35.68 3.56
C TRP A 499 -0.99 36.94 4.14
N SER A 500 -0.85 37.16 5.43
CA SER A 500 -1.43 38.29 6.15
C SER A 500 -0.48 38.85 7.19
N THR A 501 -0.71 40.08 7.67
CA THR A 501 0.01 40.71 8.78
C THR A 501 -0.90 40.82 10.00
N GLU A 502 -0.35 40.71 11.22
CA GLU A 502 -1.12 40.80 12.46
C GLU A 502 -1.94 42.10 12.58
N ASP A 503 -1.43 43.19 12.02
CA ASP A 503 -2.11 44.51 12.05
C ASP A 503 -3.08 44.71 10.88
N GLY A 504 -3.21 43.76 9.96
CA GLY A 504 -3.99 43.93 8.73
C GLY A 504 -3.53 45.06 7.80
N LEU A 505 -2.39 45.67 8.11
CA LEU A 505 -1.79 46.79 7.37
C LEU A 505 -0.38 46.42 6.94
N GLY A 506 -0.16 46.28 5.63
CA GLY A 506 1.19 45.96 5.12
C GLY A 506 1.19 45.31 3.74
N ASP A 507 2.38 45.11 3.18
CA ASP A 507 2.58 44.44 1.89
C ASP A 507 2.44 42.92 2.11
N CYS A 508 1.22 42.39 2.04
CA CYS A 508 0.89 40.97 2.13
C CYS A 508 -0.02 40.54 0.98
N LEU A 509 -0.11 39.23 0.75
CA LEU A 509 -0.88 38.68 -0.37
C LEU A 509 -2.38 38.95 -0.21
N LEU A 510 -2.92 38.82 0.98
CA LEU A 510 -4.33 39.06 1.27
C LEU A 510 -4.76 40.48 0.88
N ASN A 511 -4.01 41.51 1.33
CA ASN A 511 -4.29 42.90 0.99
C ASN A 511 -4.17 43.13 -0.53
N THR A 512 -3.18 42.57 -1.17
CA THR A 512 -3.02 42.67 -2.64
C THR A 512 -4.21 42.07 -3.38
N ILE A 513 -4.73 40.92 -2.92
CA ILE A 513 -5.93 40.29 -3.49
C ILE A 513 -7.16 41.12 -3.26
N GLN A 514 -7.39 41.63 -2.03
CA GLN A 514 -8.54 42.47 -1.69
C GLN A 514 -8.55 43.76 -2.50
N GLU A 515 -7.42 44.42 -2.69
CA GLU A 515 -7.26 45.58 -3.57
C GLU A 515 -7.64 45.26 -5.04
N ARG A 516 -7.16 44.15 -5.57
CA ARG A 516 -7.50 43.71 -6.92
C ARG A 516 -8.98 43.36 -7.07
N ILE A 517 -9.56 42.69 -6.10
CA ILE A 517 -11.01 42.40 -6.05
C ILE A 517 -11.82 43.70 -6.06
N SER A 518 -11.39 44.70 -5.30
CA SER A 518 -12.04 46.00 -5.29
C SER A 518 -11.99 46.71 -6.65
N LEU A 519 -10.91 46.52 -7.41
CA LEU A 519 -10.79 47.05 -8.77
C LEU A 519 -11.74 46.34 -9.76
N PHE A 520 -11.93 45.04 -9.61
CA PHE A 520 -12.89 44.28 -10.44
C PHE A 520 -14.36 44.72 -10.16
N ASN A 521 -14.65 45.14 -8.94
CA ASN A 521 -15.98 45.58 -8.53
C ASN A 521 -16.27 47.08 -8.86
N GLN A 522 -15.25 47.84 -9.29
CA GLN A 522 -15.52 49.21 -9.70
C GLN A 522 -16.33 49.21 -11.00
N PRO A 523 -17.50 49.84 -11.05
CA PRO A 523 -18.24 49.96 -12.30
C PRO A 523 -17.35 50.68 -13.30
N ASP A 524 -17.25 50.11 -14.51
CA ASP A 524 -16.53 50.72 -15.64
C ASP A 524 -16.72 52.21 -15.60
N GLY A 525 -15.62 52.95 -15.42
CA GLY A 525 -15.64 54.40 -15.56
C GLY A 525 -16.25 54.76 -16.91
N PRO A 526 -16.78 55.97 -17.13
CA PRO A 526 -17.67 56.29 -18.23
C PRO A 526 -17.20 55.66 -19.53
N GLN A 527 -18.00 54.72 -20.04
CA GLN A 527 -17.69 54.01 -21.30
C GLN A 527 -17.43 55.05 -22.35
N ARG A 528 -16.18 55.09 -22.85
CA ARG A 528 -15.86 55.96 -23.98
C ARG A 528 -16.92 55.75 -25.07
N PRO A 529 -17.54 56.82 -25.57
CA PRO A 529 -18.56 56.73 -26.61
C PRO A 529 -18.07 55.79 -27.72
N TRP A 530 -18.94 54.90 -28.19
CA TRP A 530 -18.62 53.89 -29.22
C TRP A 530 -17.87 54.51 -30.44
N ALA A 531 -18.08 55.78 -30.71
CA ALA A 531 -17.43 56.57 -31.76
C ALA A 531 -15.91 56.74 -31.57
N LEU A 532 -15.32 56.43 -30.39
CA LEU A 532 -13.88 56.52 -30.11
C LEU A 532 -13.20 55.18 -29.98
N ARG A 533 -13.92 54.06 -30.16
CA ARG A 533 -13.33 52.70 -30.12
C ARG A 533 -12.35 52.43 -31.26
N TRP A 534 -12.47 53.12 -32.38
CA TRP A 534 -11.56 52.96 -33.52
C TRP A 534 -10.17 53.57 -33.26
N LEU A 535 -9.96 54.44 -32.29
CA LEU A 535 -8.68 55.03 -31.92
C LEU A 535 -7.70 54.03 -31.26
N ASN A 536 -8.18 52.96 -30.70
CA ASN A 536 -7.31 51.91 -30.15
C ASN A 536 -6.61 51.05 -31.23
N TRP A 537 -7.08 51.13 -32.48
CA TRP A 537 -6.46 50.38 -33.59
C TRP A 537 -5.12 51.00 -34.05
N PHE A 538 -4.81 52.23 -33.63
CA PHE A 538 -3.56 52.92 -34.02
C PHE A 538 -2.43 52.79 -32.96
N ASN A 539 -2.69 52.24 -31.77
CA ASN A 539 -1.68 52.14 -30.70
C ASN A 539 -0.97 50.77 -30.60
N HIS A 540 -1.28 49.86 -31.52
CA HIS A 540 -0.51 48.60 -31.67
C HIS A 540 0.25 48.60 -33.02
N ARG A 541 1.34 49.32 -33.01
CA ARG A 541 2.49 49.09 -33.90
C ARG A 541 3.78 49.31 -33.12
#